data_06910d4ed5f697a6cd0f296f21752c6e
#
_entry.id   06910d4ed5f697a6cd0f296f21752c6e
#
_cell.length_a   1.000
_cell.length_b   1.000
_cell.length_c   1.000
_cell.angle_alpha   90.00
_cell.angle_beta   90.00
_cell.angle_gamma   90.00
#
_symmetry.space_group_name_H-M   'P 1'
#
loop_
_entity.id
_entity.type
_entity.pdbx_description
1 polymer ?
#
loop_
_entity_poly.entity_id
_entity_poly.type
_entity_poly.pdbx_seq_one_letter_code
_entity_poly.pdbx_strand_id
1 'polypeptide(L)'
;MTLQLNILDPVLLWPQGAPGAMGTDKEDCPRLTPYLPGHGKTTAAVIVCPGGGYSCRAPHEGGPIARWFVSLGIAAFVLDYRVSPYRHPIPLGDAQRAIRMVREHAAQWQVDPNRIGILGFSAGGHLAVSAATIFDDGNPTAADSIDRHSCRPNALIACYPVVSFGEFRHHGSMINLLGENFDPKMQEYLSLENRVTDKTPPSFLWHTSDDQAVPVENSLFFAAALHKHNVPCSLHIFPHGPHGLGLAKNLKTSVSAWTTQCEHWLKEIDFHKA
;
A
#
# COMPACT_ATOMS: atom_id res chain seq x y z
N MET A 1 -22.22 -18.19 -7.40
CA MET A 1 -21.11 -19.10 -7.04
C MET A 1 -20.32 -18.45 -5.91
N THR A 2 -20.12 -19.15 -4.81
CA THR A 2 -19.25 -18.64 -3.73
C THR A 2 -17.82 -18.67 -4.24
N LEU A 3 -17.14 -17.52 -4.29
CA LEU A 3 -15.72 -17.44 -4.68
C LEU A 3 -14.90 -18.28 -3.69
N GLN A 4 -14.17 -19.27 -4.19
CA GLN A 4 -13.24 -20.05 -3.37
C GLN A 4 -12.01 -19.19 -3.06
N LEU A 5 -11.67 -19.05 -1.80
CA LEU A 5 -10.47 -18.35 -1.35
C LEU A 5 -9.32 -19.36 -1.19
N ASN A 6 -8.23 -19.15 -1.91
CA ASN A 6 -6.98 -19.88 -1.75
C ASN A 6 -5.94 -18.98 -1.08
N ILE A 7 -5.50 -19.34 0.12
CA ILE A 7 -4.39 -18.68 0.82
C ILE A 7 -3.17 -19.57 0.65
N LEU A 8 -2.12 -19.03 0.05
CA LEU A 8 -0.87 -19.75 -0.13
C LEU A 8 0.11 -19.45 1.02
N ASP A 9 1.14 -20.27 1.13
CA ASP A 9 2.23 -20.02 2.06
C ASP A 9 2.94 -18.69 1.72
N PRO A 10 3.44 -17.96 2.74
CA PRO A 10 4.19 -16.74 2.52
C PRO A 10 5.44 -16.96 1.67
N VAL A 11 5.67 -16.10 0.68
CA VAL A 11 6.81 -16.12 -0.22
C VAL A 11 7.80 -15.03 0.18
N LEU A 12 9.06 -15.39 0.41
CA LEU A 12 10.12 -14.43 0.71
C LEU A 12 10.39 -13.52 -0.48
N LEU A 13 10.52 -12.22 -0.26
CA LEU A 13 10.90 -11.27 -1.33
C LEU A 13 12.31 -11.50 -1.84
N TRP A 14 13.21 -11.98 -0.98
CA TRP A 14 14.57 -12.37 -1.30
C TRP A 14 14.91 -13.70 -0.62
N PRO A 15 14.80 -14.83 -1.33
CA PRO A 15 15.09 -16.16 -0.76
C PRO A 15 16.54 -16.33 -0.26
N GLN A 16 17.49 -15.57 -0.83
CA GLN A 16 18.91 -15.61 -0.44
C GLN A 16 19.32 -14.54 0.58
N GLY A 17 18.37 -13.83 1.18
CA GLY A 17 18.60 -12.76 2.14
C GLY A 17 18.26 -11.37 1.58
N ALA A 18 17.50 -10.61 2.37
CA ALA A 18 17.05 -9.27 1.97
C ALA A 18 18.18 -8.24 2.06
N PRO A 19 18.29 -7.32 1.09
CA PRO A 19 19.29 -6.25 1.15
C PRO A 19 19.17 -5.46 2.45
N GLY A 20 20.31 -5.24 3.14
CA GLY A 20 20.35 -4.51 4.40
C GLY A 20 19.69 -5.23 5.59
N ALA A 21 19.45 -6.55 5.50
CA ALA A 21 18.99 -7.33 6.64
C ALA A 21 20.03 -7.32 7.77
N MET A 22 19.55 -7.14 9.02
CA MET A 22 20.39 -7.13 10.22
C MET A 22 20.54 -8.52 10.83
N GLY A 23 19.72 -9.48 10.41
CA GLY A 23 19.70 -10.87 10.86
C GLY A 23 18.93 -11.75 9.88
N THR A 24 18.47 -12.88 10.39
CA THR A 24 17.71 -13.91 9.64
C THR A 24 16.38 -14.25 10.29
N ASP A 25 15.97 -13.48 11.29
CA ASP A 25 14.70 -13.69 11.97
C ASP A 25 13.51 -13.30 11.08
N LYS A 26 12.33 -13.60 11.54
CA LYS A 26 11.10 -13.31 10.78
C LYS A 26 10.98 -11.84 10.40
N GLU A 27 11.44 -10.96 11.27
CA GLU A 27 11.42 -9.50 11.12
C GLU A 27 12.41 -8.99 10.08
N ASP A 28 13.48 -9.76 9.80
CA ASP A 28 14.52 -9.44 8.82
C ASP A 28 14.16 -9.93 7.40
N CYS A 29 13.17 -10.83 7.31
CA CYS A 29 12.80 -11.55 6.10
C CYS A 29 11.44 -11.09 5.56
N PRO A 30 11.40 -9.99 4.78
CA PRO A 30 10.15 -9.48 4.22
C PRO A 30 9.54 -10.48 3.24
N ARG A 31 8.19 -10.60 3.26
CA ARG A 31 7.46 -11.62 2.53
C ARG A 31 6.10 -11.14 2.06
N LEU A 32 5.56 -11.83 1.08
CA LEU A 32 4.18 -11.70 0.60
C LEU A 32 3.37 -12.94 0.97
N THR A 33 2.18 -12.75 1.50
CA THR A 33 1.19 -13.82 1.66
C THR A 33 0.13 -13.67 0.57
N PRO A 34 0.06 -14.58 -0.42
CA PRO A 34 -0.93 -14.51 -1.49
C PRO A 34 -2.32 -14.97 -1.01
N TYR A 35 -3.35 -14.20 -1.36
CA TYR A 35 -4.77 -14.52 -1.23
C TYR A 35 -5.37 -14.49 -2.63
N LEU A 36 -5.71 -15.64 -3.18
CA LEU A 36 -6.12 -15.78 -4.58
C LEU A 36 -7.58 -16.19 -4.71
N PRO A 37 -8.35 -15.57 -5.63
CA PRO A 37 -9.67 -16.05 -5.96
C PRO A 37 -9.59 -17.34 -6.77
N GLY A 38 -10.28 -18.40 -6.32
CA GLY A 38 -10.26 -19.75 -6.93
C GLY A 38 -11.15 -19.90 -8.15
N HIS A 39 -11.29 -18.91 -9.02
CA HIS A 39 -12.17 -18.98 -10.19
C HIS A 39 -11.43 -19.27 -11.52
N GLY A 40 -10.09 -19.42 -11.50
CA GLY A 40 -9.31 -19.78 -12.69
C GLY A 40 -9.19 -18.70 -13.77
N LYS A 41 -9.63 -17.46 -13.50
CA LYS A 41 -9.55 -16.32 -14.43
C LYS A 41 -8.42 -15.38 -14.03
N THR A 42 -7.79 -14.75 -15.01
CA THR A 42 -6.84 -13.66 -14.77
C THR A 42 -7.55 -12.44 -14.17
N THR A 43 -7.03 -11.91 -13.07
CA THR A 43 -7.63 -10.82 -12.30
C THR A 43 -6.62 -9.70 -12.02
N ALA A 44 -7.11 -8.55 -11.58
CA ALA A 44 -6.24 -7.53 -10.97
C ALA A 44 -5.67 -8.05 -9.65
N ALA A 45 -4.63 -7.39 -9.15
CA ALA A 45 -4.03 -7.67 -7.86
C ALA A 45 -3.87 -6.40 -7.02
N VAL A 46 -3.91 -6.54 -5.70
CA VAL A 46 -3.60 -5.45 -4.76
C VAL A 46 -2.61 -5.92 -3.71
N ILE A 47 -1.51 -5.19 -3.56
CA ILE A 47 -0.56 -5.39 -2.46
C ILE A 47 -1.09 -4.59 -1.27
N VAL A 48 -1.24 -5.26 -0.12
CA VAL A 48 -1.79 -4.69 1.11
C VAL A 48 -0.66 -4.41 2.09
N CYS A 49 -0.48 -3.14 2.45
CA CYS A 49 0.49 -2.66 3.42
C CYS A 49 -0.22 -2.26 4.72
N PRO A 50 -0.22 -3.13 5.76
CA PRO A 50 -0.83 -2.79 7.04
C PRO A 50 -0.15 -1.59 7.70
N GLY A 51 -0.89 -0.82 8.50
CA GLY A 51 -0.35 0.25 9.34
C GLY A 51 0.39 -0.28 10.56
N GLY A 52 0.67 0.62 11.50
CA GLY A 52 1.39 0.31 12.74
C GLY A 52 2.57 1.23 13.02
N GLY A 53 2.55 2.46 12.50
CA GLY A 53 3.51 3.52 12.83
C GLY A 53 4.94 3.23 12.39
N TYR A 54 5.18 2.31 11.46
CA TYR A 54 6.50 1.74 11.14
C TYR A 54 7.21 1.05 12.31
N SER A 55 6.50 0.75 13.40
CA SER A 55 7.01 -0.03 14.54
C SER A 55 6.50 -1.47 14.56
N CYS A 56 5.36 -1.71 13.95
CA CYS A 56 4.74 -3.02 13.77
C CYS A 56 3.86 -3.05 12.53
N ARG A 57 3.15 -4.15 12.31
CA ARG A 57 2.14 -4.31 11.26
C ARG A 57 0.83 -4.75 11.91
N ALA A 58 -0.24 -3.96 11.73
CA ALA A 58 -1.55 -4.20 12.34
C ALA A 58 -2.27 -5.37 11.66
N PRO A 59 -2.53 -6.50 12.33
CA PRO A 59 -3.05 -7.70 11.67
C PRO A 59 -4.44 -7.52 11.05
N HIS A 60 -5.28 -6.64 11.62
CA HIS A 60 -6.64 -6.38 11.13
C HIS A 60 -6.66 -5.57 9.82
N GLU A 61 -5.54 -4.95 9.45
CA GLU A 61 -5.33 -4.22 8.20
C GLU A 61 -4.63 -5.09 7.13
N GLY A 62 -4.33 -6.36 7.43
CA GLY A 62 -3.72 -7.33 6.53
C GLY A 62 -4.73 -8.35 5.99
N GLY A 63 -4.76 -9.55 6.59
CA GLY A 63 -5.60 -10.67 6.15
C GLY A 63 -7.08 -10.36 5.95
N PRO A 64 -7.77 -9.63 6.84
CA PRO A 64 -9.16 -9.23 6.62
C PRO A 64 -9.38 -8.41 5.35
N ILE A 65 -8.46 -7.50 5.03
CA ILE A 65 -8.48 -6.68 3.82
C ILE A 65 -8.27 -7.55 2.57
N ALA A 66 -7.29 -8.45 2.62
CA ALA A 66 -7.03 -9.37 1.52
C ALA A 66 -8.25 -10.26 1.21
N ARG A 67 -8.93 -10.77 2.24
CA ARG A 67 -10.18 -11.54 2.08
C ARG A 67 -11.29 -10.71 1.44
N TRP A 68 -11.38 -9.42 1.78
CA TRP A 68 -12.34 -8.52 1.16
C TRP A 68 -12.05 -8.35 -0.34
N PHE A 69 -10.81 -8.12 -0.76
CA PHE A 69 -10.46 -8.07 -2.19
C PHE A 69 -10.79 -9.38 -2.93
N VAL A 70 -10.47 -10.53 -2.31
CA VAL A 70 -10.81 -11.82 -2.92
C VAL A 70 -12.33 -11.98 -3.07
N SER A 71 -13.15 -11.47 -2.14
CA SER A 71 -14.61 -11.48 -2.29
C SER A 71 -15.12 -10.65 -3.47
N LEU A 72 -14.30 -9.70 -3.95
CA LEU A 72 -14.51 -8.92 -5.18
C LEU A 72 -13.92 -9.60 -6.43
N GLY A 73 -13.30 -10.78 -6.31
CA GLY A 73 -12.60 -11.46 -7.40
C GLY A 73 -11.24 -10.86 -7.75
N ILE A 74 -10.64 -10.09 -6.86
CA ILE A 74 -9.32 -9.46 -7.03
C ILE A 74 -8.31 -10.20 -6.16
N ALA A 75 -7.18 -10.60 -6.72
CA ALA A 75 -6.08 -11.18 -5.95
C ALA A 75 -5.49 -10.15 -4.97
N ALA A 76 -5.12 -10.59 -3.79
CA ALA A 76 -4.50 -9.72 -2.80
C ALA A 76 -3.24 -10.36 -2.21
N PHE A 77 -2.26 -9.52 -1.88
CA PHE A 77 -0.98 -9.94 -1.36
C PHE A 77 -0.65 -9.12 -0.12
N VAL A 78 -0.70 -9.74 1.06
CA VAL A 78 -0.34 -9.05 2.30
C VAL A 78 1.17 -8.97 2.40
N LEU A 79 1.69 -7.75 2.49
CA LEU A 79 3.12 -7.48 2.60
C LEU A 79 3.54 -7.37 4.06
N ASP A 80 4.40 -8.30 4.48
CA ASP A 80 5.16 -8.20 5.72
C ASP A 80 6.46 -7.42 5.44
N TYR A 81 6.35 -6.10 5.28
CA TYR A 81 7.50 -5.21 5.08
C TYR A 81 8.28 -5.01 6.38
N ARG A 82 9.58 -4.73 6.29
CA ARG A 82 10.43 -4.46 7.46
C ARG A 82 10.05 -3.13 8.10
N VAL A 83 9.99 -3.13 9.41
CA VAL A 83 9.66 -1.98 10.26
C VAL A 83 10.84 -1.64 11.16
N SER A 84 10.76 -0.58 11.98
CA SER A 84 11.81 -0.23 12.94
C SER A 84 12.34 -1.48 13.67
N PRO A 85 13.68 -1.63 13.78
CA PRO A 85 14.71 -0.60 13.60
C PRO A 85 15.14 -0.32 12.14
N TYR A 86 14.53 -0.99 11.15
CA TYR A 86 14.75 -0.69 9.76
C TYR A 86 14.18 0.68 9.39
N ARG A 87 14.97 1.46 8.64
CA ARG A 87 14.66 2.84 8.25
C ARG A 87 14.58 2.97 6.74
N HIS A 88 14.10 4.13 6.28
CA HIS A 88 14.18 4.47 4.86
C HIS A 88 15.64 4.29 4.34
N PRO A 89 15.86 3.66 3.15
CA PRO A 89 14.85 3.27 2.17
C PRO A 89 14.34 1.82 2.29
N ILE A 90 14.66 1.08 3.35
CA ILE A 90 14.41 -0.36 3.46
C ILE A 90 12.93 -0.73 3.29
N PRO A 91 11.95 -0.14 4.03
CA PRO A 91 10.54 -0.49 3.84
C PRO A 91 10.03 -0.18 2.41
N LEU A 92 10.51 0.93 1.81
CA LEU A 92 10.16 1.26 0.43
C LEU A 92 10.71 0.22 -0.56
N GLY A 93 11.96 -0.22 -0.38
CA GLY A 93 12.55 -1.29 -1.17
C GLY A 93 11.74 -2.59 -1.09
N ASP A 94 11.20 -2.93 0.09
CA ASP A 94 10.33 -4.09 0.26
C ASP A 94 9.04 -3.96 -0.54
N ALA A 95 8.38 -2.79 -0.51
CA ALA A 95 7.17 -2.53 -1.27
C ALA A 95 7.41 -2.53 -2.78
N GLN A 96 8.50 -1.92 -3.24
CA GLN A 96 8.90 -1.93 -4.64
C GLN A 96 9.19 -3.35 -5.14
N ARG A 97 9.93 -4.15 -4.34
CA ARG A 97 10.20 -5.55 -4.65
C ARG A 97 8.93 -6.39 -4.69
N ALA A 98 7.98 -6.14 -3.79
CA ALA A 98 6.69 -6.81 -3.78
C ALA A 98 5.91 -6.56 -5.08
N ILE A 99 5.86 -5.32 -5.57
CA ILE A 99 5.20 -4.97 -6.85
C ILE A 99 5.87 -5.71 -8.02
N ARG A 100 7.20 -5.70 -8.10
CA ARG A 100 7.96 -6.41 -9.13
C ARG A 100 7.73 -7.92 -9.08
N MET A 101 7.73 -8.50 -7.87
CA MET A 101 7.52 -9.94 -7.68
C MET A 101 6.13 -10.36 -8.15
N VAL A 102 5.08 -9.61 -7.83
CA VAL A 102 3.72 -9.91 -8.31
C VAL A 102 3.67 -9.81 -9.85
N ARG A 103 4.39 -8.88 -10.43
CA ARG A 103 4.45 -8.70 -11.89
C ARG A 103 5.22 -9.83 -12.58
N GLU A 104 6.35 -10.28 -12.03
CA GLU A 104 7.14 -11.41 -12.54
C GLU A 104 6.33 -12.72 -12.47
N HIS A 105 5.65 -12.98 -11.35
CA HIS A 105 4.87 -14.20 -11.14
C HIS A 105 3.40 -14.08 -11.55
N ALA A 106 3.05 -13.09 -12.37
CA ALA A 106 1.67 -12.79 -12.74
C ALA A 106 0.95 -13.99 -13.38
N ALA A 107 1.62 -14.72 -14.28
CA ALA A 107 1.06 -15.92 -14.91
C ALA A 107 0.79 -17.04 -13.89
N GLN A 108 1.71 -17.27 -12.96
CA GLN A 108 1.58 -18.29 -11.91
C GLN A 108 0.40 -18.00 -10.98
N TRP A 109 0.18 -16.72 -10.62
CA TRP A 109 -0.88 -16.29 -9.71
C TRP A 109 -2.16 -15.88 -10.42
N GLN A 110 -2.22 -16.04 -11.75
CA GLN A 110 -3.36 -15.64 -12.58
C GLN A 110 -3.72 -14.15 -12.39
N VAL A 111 -2.70 -13.31 -12.37
CA VAL A 111 -2.78 -11.85 -12.25
C VAL A 111 -2.47 -11.19 -13.59
N ASP A 112 -3.15 -10.08 -13.89
CA ASP A 112 -2.79 -9.20 -14.99
C ASP A 112 -1.63 -8.28 -14.56
N PRO A 113 -0.44 -8.39 -15.18
CA PRO A 113 0.73 -7.59 -14.79
C PRO A 113 0.54 -6.09 -14.98
N ASN A 114 -0.49 -5.67 -15.73
CA ASN A 114 -0.83 -4.27 -15.96
C ASN A 114 -1.93 -3.75 -15.02
N ARG A 115 -2.40 -4.59 -14.09
CA ARG A 115 -3.43 -4.23 -13.10
C ARG A 115 -3.01 -4.63 -11.69
N ILE A 116 -1.85 -4.11 -11.25
CA ILE A 116 -1.31 -4.32 -9.90
C ILE A 116 -1.40 -3.00 -9.13
N GLY A 117 -2.29 -2.94 -8.16
CA GLY A 117 -2.45 -1.81 -7.23
C GLY A 117 -1.68 -2.02 -5.94
N ILE A 118 -1.57 -0.94 -5.17
CA ILE A 118 -1.07 -0.96 -3.80
C ILE A 118 -2.07 -0.28 -2.88
N LEU A 119 -2.30 -0.86 -1.72
CA LEU A 119 -3.16 -0.32 -0.68
C LEU A 119 -2.38 -0.23 0.63
N GLY A 120 -2.57 0.87 1.36
CA GLY A 120 -1.97 1.00 2.68
C GLY A 120 -2.80 1.80 3.66
N PHE A 121 -2.64 1.48 4.95
CA PHE A 121 -3.31 2.11 6.07
C PHE A 121 -2.31 2.89 6.93
N SER A 122 -2.64 4.11 7.36
CA SER A 122 -1.81 4.85 8.31
C SER A 122 -0.35 4.97 7.84
N ALA A 123 0.62 4.46 8.59
CA ALA A 123 2.03 4.36 8.18
C ALA A 123 2.22 3.43 6.96
N GLY A 124 1.44 2.34 6.84
CA GLY A 124 1.38 1.53 5.61
C GLY A 124 0.80 2.32 4.43
N GLY A 125 -0.06 3.30 4.71
CA GLY A 125 -0.53 4.30 3.74
C GLY A 125 0.61 5.18 3.24
N HIS A 126 1.49 5.64 4.13
CA HIS A 126 2.72 6.35 3.75
C HIS A 126 3.61 5.48 2.86
N LEU A 127 3.78 4.20 3.20
CA LEU A 127 4.55 3.25 2.39
C LEU A 127 3.92 3.06 1.00
N ALA A 128 2.61 2.91 0.90
CA ALA A 128 1.89 2.76 -0.36
C ALA A 128 1.99 4.03 -1.22
N VAL A 129 1.83 5.21 -0.62
CA VAL A 129 2.02 6.50 -1.29
C VAL A 129 3.48 6.68 -1.73
N SER A 130 4.46 6.28 -0.90
CA SER A 130 5.89 6.29 -1.29
C SER A 130 6.13 5.44 -2.54
N ALA A 131 5.61 4.21 -2.58
CA ALA A 131 5.75 3.33 -3.74
C ALA A 131 5.02 3.86 -4.98
N ALA A 132 3.95 4.64 -4.81
CA ALA A 132 3.18 5.25 -5.89
C ALA A 132 3.78 6.57 -6.42
N THR A 133 4.73 7.19 -5.70
CA THR A 133 5.35 8.46 -6.07
C THR A 133 6.86 8.37 -6.28
N ILE A 134 7.50 7.33 -5.72
CA ILE A 134 8.94 7.06 -5.83
C ILE A 134 9.11 5.67 -6.42
N PHE A 135 9.19 5.58 -7.74
CA PHE A 135 9.28 4.33 -8.49
C PHE A 135 10.26 4.45 -9.67
N ASP A 136 10.59 3.30 -10.26
CA ASP A 136 11.37 3.19 -11.49
C ASP A 136 10.76 2.15 -12.43
N ASP A 137 11.23 2.14 -13.67
CA ASP A 137 10.73 1.24 -14.74
C ASP A 137 11.42 -0.13 -14.74
N GLY A 138 12.29 -0.41 -13.75
CA GLY A 138 13.11 -1.63 -13.69
C GLY A 138 14.42 -1.52 -14.50
N ASN A 139 15.28 -2.51 -14.30
CA ASN A 139 16.53 -2.63 -15.06
C ASN A 139 16.49 -3.86 -15.98
N PRO A 140 16.29 -3.70 -17.30
CA PRO A 140 16.16 -4.82 -18.23
C PRO A 140 17.37 -5.79 -18.26
N THR A 141 18.53 -5.32 -17.78
CA THR A 141 19.77 -6.11 -17.73
C THR A 141 20.09 -6.67 -16.34
N ALA A 142 19.20 -6.49 -15.36
CA ALA A 142 19.41 -7.03 -14.02
C ALA A 142 19.59 -8.55 -14.05
N ALA A 143 20.49 -9.07 -13.21
CA ALA A 143 20.71 -10.52 -13.08
C ALA A 143 19.46 -11.21 -12.49
N ASP A 144 18.83 -10.59 -11.50
CA ASP A 144 17.54 -11.04 -10.95
C ASP A 144 16.40 -10.59 -11.90
N SER A 145 15.61 -11.55 -12.40
CA SER A 145 14.51 -11.27 -13.33
C SER A 145 13.45 -10.37 -12.74
N ILE A 146 13.21 -10.44 -11.41
CA ILE A 146 12.25 -9.61 -10.71
C ILE A 146 12.62 -8.12 -10.83
N ASP A 147 13.90 -7.78 -10.77
CA ASP A 147 14.37 -6.40 -10.85
C ASP A 147 14.33 -5.80 -12.27
N ARG A 148 13.97 -6.61 -13.27
CA ARG A 148 13.72 -6.15 -14.64
C ARG A 148 12.37 -5.47 -14.81
N HIS A 149 11.44 -5.69 -13.90
CA HIS A 149 10.09 -5.13 -13.93
C HIS A 149 10.00 -3.76 -13.29
N SER A 150 9.11 -2.92 -13.80
CA SER A 150 8.76 -1.66 -13.15
C SER A 150 8.16 -1.90 -11.76
N CYS A 151 8.53 -1.06 -10.79
CA CYS A 151 7.90 -1.05 -9.47
C CYS A 151 6.76 -0.03 -9.36
N ARG A 152 6.36 0.63 -10.46
CA ARG A 152 5.22 1.54 -10.44
C ARG A 152 3.91 0.75 -10.29
N PRO A 153 3.08 1.02 -9.26
CA PRO A 153 1.75 0.43 -9.19
C PRO A 153 0.81 1.05 -10.24
N ASN A 154 -0.24 0.31 -10.62
CA ASN A 154 -1.24 0.79 -11.58
C ASN A 154 -2.41 1.52 -10.91
N ALA A 155 -2.56 1.39 -9.59
CA ALA A 155 -3.55 2.08 -8.77
C ALA A 155 -3.03 2.23 -7.33
N LEU A 156 -3.46 3.29 -6.64
CA LEU A 156 -3.17 3.53 -5.23
C LEU A 156 -4.47 3.61 -4.43
N ILE A 157 -4.53 2.92 -3.29
CA ILE A 157 -5.60 3.05 -2.30
C ILE A 157 -4.95 3.46 -0.97
N ALA A 158 -5.20 4.68 -0.51
CA ALA A 158 -4.62 5.24 0.70
C ALA A 158 -5.71 5.46 1.77
N CYS A 159 -5.62 4.69 2.85
CA CYS A 159 -6.61 4.64 3.92
C CYS A 159 -6.07 5.40 5.14
N TYR A 160 -6.70 6.53 5.51
CA TYR A 160 -6.21 7.43 6.56
C TYR A 160 -4.67 7.53 6.61
N PRO A 161 -4.05 7.80 5.45
CA PRO A 161 -2.61 7.66 5.30
C PRO A 161 -1.87 8.74 6.06
N VAL A 162 -0.71 8.39 6.60
CA VAL A 162 0.35 9.38 6.80
C VAL A 162 0.86 9.75 5.40
N VAL A 163 1.07 11.04 5.14
CA VAL A 163 1.58 11.55 3.85
C VAL A 163 2.67 12.58 4.09
N SER A 164 2.35 13.60 4.89
CA SER A 164 3.26 14.71 5.21
C SER A 164 4.08 14.39 6.46
N PHE A 165 5.34 14.73 6.40
CA PHE A 165 6.21 14.84 7.58
C PHE A 165 6.43 16.29 8.03
N GLY A 166 5.63 17.23 7.49
CA GLY A 166 5.59 18.64 7.88
C GLY A 166 4.80 18.88 9.18
N GLU A 167 3.98 19.94 9.17
CA GLU A 167 3.18 20.39 10.32
C GLU A 167 2.21 19.31 10.82
N PHE A 168 1.51 18.64 9.91
CA PHE A 168 0.47 17.64 10.22
C PHE A 168 1.02 16.20 10.28
N ARG A 169 2.30 16.03 10.59
CA ARG A 169 2.94 14.70 10.65
C ARG A 169 2.43 13.84 11.79
N HIS A 170 2.35 12.56 11.55
CA HIS A 170 2.33 11.57 12.63
C HIS A 170 3.77 11.36 13.12
N HIS A 171 4.14 12.00 14.23
CA HIS A 171 5.50 12.06 14.72
C HIS A 171 6.13 10.67 14.90
N GLY A 172 5.41 9.72 15.53
CA GLY A 172 5.92 8.36 15.74
C GLY A 172 6.29 7.63 14.45
N SER A 173 5.47 7.73 13.40
CA SER A 173 5.78 7.14 12.09
C SER A 173 7.04 7.76 11.48
N MET A 174 7.20 9.07 11.58
CA MET A 174 8.37 9.77 11.06
C MET A 174 9.65 9.31 11.76
N ILE A 175 9.65 9.28 13.09
CA ILE A 175 10.84 8.87 13.88
C ILE A 175 11.17 7.39 13.64
N ASN A 176 10.19 6.51 13.59
CA ASN A 176 10.44 5.09 13.32
C ASN A 176 11.04 4.86 11.91
N LEU A 177 10.63 5.66 10.92
CA LEU A 177 11.12 5.55 9.55
C LEU A 177 12.46 6.25 9.33
N LEU A 178 12.69 7.42 9.95
CA LEU A 178 13.86 8.25 9.70
C LEU A 178 14.93 8.13 10.81
N GLY A 179 14.52 7.78 12.03
CA GLY A 179 15.33 7.87 13.25
C GLY A 179 15.23 9.25 13.88
N GLU A 180 15.78 9.40 15.09
CA GLU A 180 15.75 10.68 15.83
C GLU A 180 16.63 11.77 15.22
N ASN A 181 17.77 11.37 14.67
CA ASN A 181 18.78 12.28 14.08
C ASN A 181 18.71 12.28 12.55
N PHE A 182 17.54 12.52 11.98
CA PHE A 182 17.33 12.52 10.54
C PHE A 182 17.79 13.84 9.88
N ASP A 183 18.18 13.76 8.60
CA ASP A 183 18.41 14.95 7.76
C ASP A 183 17.06 15.64 7.46
N PRO A 184 16.89 16.96 7.72
CA PRO A 184 15.70 17.71 7.34
C PRO A 184 15.32 17.59 5.86
N LYS A 185 16.28 17.41 4.96
CA LYS A 185 16.04 17.15 3.55
C LYS A 185 15.31 15.82 3.32
N MET A 186 15.58 14.81 4.17
CA MET A 186 14.89 13.53 4.09
C MET A 186 13.45 13.65 4.59
N GLN A 187 13.19 14.48 5.60
CA GLN A 187 11.84 14.81 6.05
C GLN A 187 11.02 15.49 4.92
N GLU A 188 11.62 16.45 4.24
CA GLU A 188 11.00 17.12 3.08
C GLU A 188 10.79 16.14 1.92
N TYR A 189 11.81 15.31 1.62
CA TYR A 189 11.76 14.32 0.55
C TYR A 189 10.64 13.29 0.75
N LEU A 190 10.37 12.88 2.00
CA LEU A 190 9.34 11.93 2.38
C LEU A 190 8.03 12.58 2.84
N SER A 191 7.88 13.87 2.65
CA SER A 191 6.58 14.57 2.60
C SER A 191 6.01 14.38 1.19
N LEU A 192 5.17 13.34 1.02
CA LEU A 192 4.89 12.72 -0.27
C LEU A 192 3.94 13.54 -1.15
N GLU A 193 3.24 14.52 -0.58
CA GLU A 193 2.51 15.54 -1.33
C GLU A 193 3.44 16.32 -2.28
N ASN A 194 4.73 16.41 -1.95
CA ASN A 194 5.75 17.06 -2.77
C ASN A 194 6.33 16.15 -3.87
N ARG A 195 5.93 14.87 -3.90
CA ARG A 195 6.49 13.85 -4.82
C ARG A 195 5.53 13.46 -5.94
N VAL A 196 4.32 14.01 -5.93
CA VAL A 196 3.31 13.75 -6.97
C VAL A 196 3.79 14.27 -8.31
N THR A 197 3.62 13.47 -9.36
CA THR A 197 3.88 13.81 -10.75
C THR A 197 2.70 13.36 -11.63
N ASP A 198 2.69 13.69 -12.89
CA ASP A 198 1.74 13.19 -13.91
C ASP A 198 1.80 11.66 -14.10
N LYS A 199 2.89 11.02 -13.63
CA LYS A 199 3.07 9.55 -13.65
C LYS A 199 2.55 8.86 -12.38
N THR A 200 2.13 9.59 -11.36
CA THR A 200 1.49 9.01 -10.17
C THR A 200 0.20 8.29 -10.59
N PRO A 201 -0.08 7.06 -10.13
CA PRO A 201 -1.25 6.32 -10.59
C PRO A 201 -2.57 6.91 -10.10
N PRO A 202 -3.71 6.59 -10.75
CA PRO A 202 -5.04 6.89 -10.22
C PRO A 202 -5.16 6.46 -8.76
N SER A 203 -5.78 7.31 -7.93
CA SER A 203 -5.73 7.16 -6.48
C SER A 203 -7.11 7.25 -5.84
N PHE A 204 -7.38 6.36 -4.89
CA PHE A 204 -8.52 6.41 -3.99
C PHE A 204 -8.03 6.72 -2.58
N LEU A 205 -8.61 7.73 -1.95
CA LEU A 205 -8.26 8.15 -0.59
C LEU A 205 -9.51 8.18 0.29
N TRP A 206 -9.37 7.78 1.55
CA TRP A 206 -10.37 8.08 2.56
C TRP A 206 -9.77 8.37 3.93
N HIS A 207 -10.48 9.20 4.71
CA HIS A 207 -10.09 9.61 6.05
C HIS A 207 -11.32 9.94 6.88
N THR A 208 -11.15 10.10 8.20
CA THR A 208 -12.17 10.68 9.09
C THR A 208 -11.70 12.05 9.57
N SER A 209 -12.63 13.03 9.61
CA SER A 209 -12.30 14.42 9.99
C SER A 209 -11.82 14.57 11.41
N ASP A 210 -12.24 13.67 12.30
CA ASP A 210 -11.92 13.71 13.73
C ASP A 210 -10.84 12.69 14.14
N ASP A 211 -10.06 12.20 13.16
CA ASP A 211 -8.89 11.34 13.44
C ASP A 211 -7.87 12.08 14.34
N GLN A 212 -7.66 11.55 15.55
CA GLN A 212 -6.79 12.17 16.55
C GLN A 212 -5.32 11.73 16.45
N ALA A 213 -5.02 10.72 15.61
CA ALA A 213 -3.66 10.20 15.46
C ALA A 213 -2.98 10.73 14.20
N VAL A 214 -3.68 10.67 13.06
CA VAL A 214 -3.19 11.19 11.78
C VAL A 214 -4.16 12.28 11.30
N PRO A 215 -3.75 13.56 11.30
CA PRO A 215 -4.59 14.65 10.86
C PRO A 215 -5.09 14.47 9.42
N VAL A 216 -6.38 14.77 9.19
CA VAL A 216 -7.04 14.63 7.88
C VAL A 216 -6.36 15.43 6.78
N GLU A 217 -5.61 16.47 7.13
CA GLU A 217 -4.80 17.31 6.25
C GLU A 217 -3.82 16.47 5.41
N ASN A 218 -3.34 15.35 5.90
CA ASN A 218 -2.51 14.42 5.13
C ASN A 218 -3.20 14.00 3.82
N SER A 219 -4.47 13.58 3.90
CA SER A 219 -5.26 13.21 2.72
C SER A 219 -5.61 14.40 1.85
N LEU A 220 -5.93 15.56 2.45
CA LEU A 220 -6.27 16.79 1.74
C LEU A 220 -5.07 17.31 0.94
N PHE A 221 -3.88 17.35 1.51
CA PHE A 221 -2.66 17.79 0.83
C PHE A 221 -2.30 16.87 -0.33
N PHE A 222 -2.40 15.56 -0.14
CA PHE A 222 -2.12 14.62 -1.21
C PHE A 222 -3.13 14.72 -2.36
N ALA A 223 -4.42 14.84 -2.04
CA ALA A 223 -5.45 15.03 -3.06
C ALA A 223 -5.27 16.36 -3.84
N ALA A 224 -4.90 17.44 -3.16
CA ALA A 224 -4.58 18.71 -3.80
C ALA A 224 -3.38 18.60 -4.75
N ALA A 225 -2.34 17.85 -4.34
CA ALA A 225 -1.18 17.59 -5.18
C ALA A 225 -1.54 16.72 -6.40
N LEU A 226 -2.35 15.67 -6.23
CA LEU A 226 -2.86 14.85 -7.34
C LEU A 226 -3.64 15.70 -8.35
N HIS A 227 -4.55 16.55 -7.87
CA HIS A 227 -5.31 17.47 -8.71
C HIS A 227 -4.40 18.43 -9.51
N LYS A 228 -3.41 19.01 -8.85
CA LYS A 228 -2.42 19.91 -9.49
C LYS A 228 -1.68 19.25 -10.66
N HIS A 229 -1.45 17.93 -10.58
CA HIS A 229 -0.76 17.15 -11.60
C HIS A 229 -1.71 16.39 -12.55
N ASN A 230 -3.02 16.71 -12.52
CA ASN A 230 -4.06 16.08 -13.35
C ASN A 230 -4.13 14.53 -13.17
N VAL A 231 -3.80 14.04 -11.99
CA VAL A 231 -3.94 12.62 -11.65
C VAL A 231 -5.37 12.36 -11.15
N PRO A 232 -6.10 11.38 -11.73
CA PRO A 232 -7.45 11.03 -11.25
C PRO A 232 -7.43 10.63 -9.78
N CYS A 233 -8.31 11.23 -8.98
CA CYS A 233 -8.39 11.01 -7.54
C CYS A 233 -9.84 10.97 -7.07
N SER A 234 -10.18 9.93 -6.30
CA SER A 234 -11.42 9.84 -5.53
C SER A 234 -11.08 10.05 -4.05
N LEU A 235 -11.57 11.14 -3.44
CA LEU A 235 -11.33 11.47 -2.03
C LEU A 235 -12.64 11.42 -1.24
N HIS A 236 -12.65 10.68 -0.12
CA HIS A 236 -13.79 10.55 0.78
C HIS A 236 -13.39 10.95 2.20
N ILE A 237 -13.96 12.03 2.71
CA ILE A 237 -13.79 12.47 4.10
C ILE A 237 -15.08 12.18 4.85
N PHE A 238 -15.00 11.30 5.84
CA PHE A 238 -16.12 10.96 6.72
C PHE A 238 -16.06 11.81 7.99
N PRO A 239 -17.20 12.27 8.53
CA PRO A 239 -17.19 13.18 9.67
C PRO A 239 -16.59 12.57 10.94
N HIS A 240 -16.84 11.27 11.19
CA HIS A 240 -16.50 10.64 12.47
C HIS A 240 -15.93 9.23 12.31
N GLY A 241 -14.88 8.95 13.09
CA GLY A 241 -14.30 7.62 13.28
C GLY A 241 -12.90 7.68 13.89
N PRO A 242 -12.56 6.75 14.80
CA PRO A 242 -11.22 6.68 15.35
C PRO A 242 -10.21 6.26 14.30
N HIS A 243 -8.92 6.46 14.57
CA HIS A 243 -7.84 5.93 13.73
C HIS A 243 -7.80 4.40 13.76
N GLY A 244 -7.29 3.77 12.69
CA GLY A 244 -7.03 2.33 12.68
C GLY A 244 -8.25 1.45 12.42
N LEU A 245 -9.18 1.90 11.61
CA LEU A 245 -10.48 1.26 11.40
C LEU A 245 -10.45 -0.01 10.55
N GLY A 246 -9.43 -0.23 9.72
CA GLY A 246 -9.40 -1.32 8.76
C GLY A 246 -10.66 -1.35 7.87
N LEU A 247 -11.41 -2.45 7.87
CA LEU A 247 -12.67 -2.55 7.11
C LEU A 247 -13.83 -1.69 7.66
N ALA A 248 -13.67 -1.07 8.81
CA ALA A 248 -14.73 -0.29 9.50
C ALA A 248 -16.07 -1.07 9.63
N LYS A 249 -16.02 -2.42 9.60
CA LYS A 249 -17.18 -3.27 9.81
C LYS A 249 -17.66 -3.08 11.25
N ASN A 250 -18.96 -3.13 11.47
CA ASN A 250 -19.60 -2.98 12.78
C ASN A 250 -19.70 -1.55 13.31
N LEU A 251 -19.26 -0.55 12.57
CA LEU A 251 -19.54 0.85 12.91
C LEU A 251 -20.87 1.27 12.27
N LYS A 252 -21.74 1.87 13.10
CA LYS A 252 -23.02 2.46 12.64
C LYS A 252 -22.83 3.90 12.10
N THR A 253 -21.66 4.20 11.55
CA THR A 253 -21.28 5.51 11.03
C THR A 253 -21.05 5.44 9.53
N SER A 254 -21.11 6.58 8.85
CA SER A 254 -20.95 6.68 7.39
C SER A 254 -19.60 6.13 6.90
N VAL A 255 -18.57 6.07 7.76
CA VAL A 255 -17.24 5.55 7.38
C VAL A 255 -17.27 4.08 6.96
N SER A 256 -18.26 3.29 7.41
CA SER A 256 -18.42 1.90 6.97
C SER A 256 -18.67 1.76 5.45
N ALA A 257 -19.09 2.84 4.79
CA ALA A 257 -19.34 2.87 3.33
C ALA A 257 -18.05 2.94 2.49
N TRP A 258 -16.86 3.16 3.10
CA TRP A 258 -15.62 3.32 2.34
C TRP A 258 -15.31 2.13 1.42
N THR A 259 -15.61 0.91 1.86
CA THR A 259 -15.39 -0.30 1.05
C THR A 259 -16.28 -0.34 -0.19
N THR A 260 -17.54 0.11 -0.08
CA THR A 260 -18.47 0.23 -1.21
C THR A 260 -18.02 1.32 -2.18
N GLN A 261 -17.56 2.46 -1.67
CA GLN A 261 -17.04 3.54 -2.52
C GLN A 261 -15.77 3.09 -3.25
N CYS A 262 -14.87 2.39 -2.56
CA CYS A 262 -13.67 1.83 -3.16
C CYS A 262 -13.99 0.78 -4.24
N GLU A 263 -14.99 -0.09 -4.01
CA GLU A 263 -15.44 -1.07 -5.00
C GLU A 263 -15.98 -0.38 -6.27
N HIS A 264 -16.76 0.70 -6.14
CA HIS A 264 -17.23 1.47 -7.29
C HIS A 264 -16.05 2.07 -8.07
N TRP A 265 -15.11 2.70 -7.37
CA TRP A 265 -13.92 3.26 -7.99
C TRP A 265 -13.06 2.19 -8.69
N LEU A 266 -12.90 1.00 -8.10
CA LEU A 266 -12.16 -0.11 -8.73
C LEU A 266 -12.83 -0.59 -10.03
N LYS A 267 -14.16 -0.48 -10.15
CA LYS A 267 -14.89 -0.75 -11.40
C LYS A 267 -14.62 0.33 -12.45
N GLU A 268 -14.59 1.59 -12.07
CA GLU A 268 -14.32 2.73 -12.97
C GLU A 268 -12.93 2.66 -13.59
N ILE A 269 -11.93 2.10 -12.87
CA ILE A 269 -10.55 1.95 -13.37
C ILE A 269 -10.23 0.54 -13.90
N ASP A 270 -11.24 -0.27 -14.20
CA ASP A 270 -11.11 -1.65 -14.73
C ASP A 270 -10.34 -2.65 -13.83
N PHE A 271 -10.20 -2.38 -12.54
CA PHE A 271 -9.60 -3.31 -11.58
C PHE A 271 -10.59 -4.40 -11.13
N HIS A 272 -11.89 -4.09 -11.09
CA HIS A 272 -12.94 -5.03 -10.79
C HIS A 272 -13.81 -5.20 -12.04
N LYS A 273 -13.67 -6.34 -12.74
CA LYS A 273 -14.55 -6.73 -13.86
C LYS A 273 -15.63 -7.65 -13.31
N ALA A 274 -16.89 -7.33 -13.59
CA ALA A 274 -18.06 -8.13 -13.22
C ALA A 274 -18.03 -9.52 -13.87
#